data_2902d387d25d8f1ea4c82b3ff19c514b
#
_entry.id   2902d387d25d8f1ea4c82b3ff19c514b
#
_cell.length_a   1.000
_cell.length_b   1.000
_cell.length_c   1.000
_cell.angle_alpha   90.00
_cell.angle_beta   90.00
_cell.angle_gamma   90.00
#
_symmetry.space_group_name_H-M   'P 1'
#
loop_
_entity.id
_entity.type
_entity.pdbx_description
1 polymer ?
#
loop_
_entity_poly.entity_id
_entity_poly.type
_entity_poly.pdbx_seq_one_letter_code
_entity_poly.pdbx_strand_id
1 'polypeptide(L)'
;MKRERIADLSHRKNERGGVLAYTVLSALFLFFAVGLGADLSHLYLVKNELQNTADAAALAGASALALPLTNPNRIGTAVDRAVNVMNMNKFNLNSKNYVDTMTLEAQRQLVEFATNLDGAYKKEGTLSASERDNARFVKVTTPDVPVNIIFSIPILGLQRNIDAVATAGLSVAGNVNFCPAPLAVLECGAD
;
A
#
# COMPACT_ATOMS: atom_id res chain seq x y z
N MET A 1 66.50 9.11 33.44
CA MET A 1 65.36 10.05 33.49
C MET A 1 64.97 10.68 32.15
N LYS A 2 65.88 11.02 31.25
CA LYS A 2 65.53 11.74 29.98
C LYS A 2 64.96 10.81 28.88
N ARG A 3 65.30 9.50 28.87
CA ARG A 3 64.81 8.56 27.87
C ARG A 3 63.36 8.07 28.09
N GLU A 4 62.89 7.97 29.30
CA GLU A 4 61.51 7.55 29.63
C GLU A 4 60.47 8.63 29.24
N ARG A 5 60.82 9.92 29.37
CA ARG A 5 59.94 11.04 28.97
C ARG A 5 59.74 11.11 27.43
N ILE A 6 60.73 10.69 26.64
CA ILE A 6 60.61 10.72 25.17
C ILE A 6 59.72 9.55 24.68
N ALA A 7 59.76 8.40 25.33
CA ALA A 7 58.91 7.27 25.03
C ALA A 7 57.45 7.57 25.36
N ASP A 8 57.16 8.25 26.48
CA ASP A 8 55.79 8.65 26.88
C ASP A 8 55.19 9.68 25.93
N LEU A 9 55.96 10.62 25.38
CA LEU A 9 55.48 11.58 24.41
C LEU A 9 55.21 10.98 23.02
N SER A 10 55.88 9.89 22.65
CA SER A 10 55.63 9.22 21.37
C SER A 10 54.33 8.35 21.44
N HIS A 11 54.04 7.81 22.61
CA HIS A 11 52.81 7.03 22.80
C HIS A 11 51.56 7.92 22.74
N ARG A 12 51.58 9.10 23.32
CA ARG A 12 50.48 10.08 23.25
C ARG A 12 50.22 10.67 21.86
N LYS A 13 51.16 10.65 20.94
CA LYS A 13 50.97 11.13 19.56
C LYS A 13 50.15 10.13 18.71
N ASN A 14 50.23 8.83 19.00
CA ASN A 14 49.49 7.81 18.25
C ASN A 14 48.02 7.70 18.67
N GLU A 15 47.66 8.06 19.91
CA GLU A 15 46.28 7.96 20.40
C GLU A 15 45.34 9.00 19.77
N ARG A 16 45.88 10.18 19.40
CA ARG A 16 45.09 11.24 18.76
C ARG A 16 44.60 10.88 17.36
N GLY A 17 45.33 10.07 16.61
CA GLY A 17 44.93 9.56 15.28
C GLY A 17 43.82 8.54 15.35
N GLY A 18 43.81 7.67 16.37
CA GLY A 18 42.78 6.66 16.58
C GLY A 18 41.40 7.24 16.86
N VAL A 19 41.33 8.24 17.76
CA VAL A 19 40.07 8.90 18.12
C VAL A 19 39.42 9.56 16.89
N LEU A 20 40.22 10.22 16.06
CA LEU A 20 39.73 10.90 14.87
C LEU A 20 39.14 9.87 13.86
N ALA A 21 39.81 8.72 13.66
CA ALA A 21 39.34 7.66 12.80
C ALA A 21 37.99 7.08 13.30
N TYR A 22 37.87 6.80 14.60
CA TYR A 22 36.61 6.32 15.19
C TYR A 22 35.49 7.36 15.08
N THR A 23 35.78 8.64 15.27
CA THR A 23 34.79 9.71 15.14
C THR A 23 34.25 9.79 13.71
N VAL A 24 35.12 9.71 12.70
CA VAL A 24 34.69 9.74 11.28
C VAL A 24 33.86 8.51 10.95
N LEU A 25 34.29 7.30 11.37
CA LEU A 25 33.53 6.07 11.13
C LEU A 25 32.15 6.11 11.82
N SER A 26 32.10 6.60 13.07
CA SER A 26 30.85 6.75 13.80
C SER A 26 29.91 7.74 13.12
N ALA A 27 30.42 8.86 12.65
CA ALA A 27 29.65 9.88 11.94
C ALA A 27 29.08 9.33 10.63
N LEU A 28 29.86 8.58 9.85
CA LEU A 28 29.39 7.91 8.64
C LEU A 28 28.29 6.90 8.94
N PHE A 29 28.47 6.06 9.98
CA PHE A 29 27.46 5.08 10.38
C PHE A 29 26.16 5.78 10.79
N LEU A 30 26.21 6.83 11.58
CA LEU A 30 25.04 7.60 11.98
C LEU A 30 24.34 8.24 10.77
N PHE A 31 25.11 8.79 9.83
CA PHE A 31 24.55 9.36 8.60
C PHE A 31 23.79 8.31 7.78
N PHE A 32 24.38 7.12 7.59
CA PHE A 32 23.70 6.01 6.90
C PHE A 32 22.46 5.53 7.65
N ALA A 33 22.50 5.43 8.97
CA ALA A 33 21.37 5.00 9.78
C ALA A 33 20.19 5.97 9.66
N VAL A 34 20.43 7.26 9.74
CA VAL A 34 19.41 8.31 9.56
C VAL A 34 18.87 8.31 8.13
N GLY A 35 19.76 8.19 7.13
CA GLY A 35 19.38 8.13 5.73
C GLY A 35 18.49 6.92 5.41
N LEU A 36 18.84 5.74 5.93
CA LEU A 36 18.03 4.52 5.80
C LEU A 36 16.65 4.70 6.45
N GLY A 37 16.59 5.32 7.63
CA GLY A 37 15.34 5.63 8.31
C GLY A 37 14.44 6.55 7.47
N ALA A 38 15.02 7.57 6.83
CA ALA A 38 14.29 8.50 5.97
C ALA A 38 13.72 7.79 4.73
N ASP A 39 14.54 6.99 4.02
CA ASP A 39 14.10 6.25 2.85
C ASP A 39 13.01 5.22 3.19
N LEU A 40 13.17 4.46 4.28
CA LEU A 40 12.15 3.49 4.72
C LEU A 40 10.83 4.18 5.11
N SER A 41 10.90 5.33 5.76
CA SER A 41 9.72 6.12 6.11
C SER A 41 8.98 6.59 4.86
N HIS A 42 9.70 7.02 3.83
CA HIS A 42 9.10 7.40 2.55
C HIS A 42 8.44 6.21 1.83
N LEU A 43 9.13 5.06 1.76
CA LEU A 43 8.56 3.83 1.20
C LEU A 43 7.27 3.41 1.93
N TYR A 44 7.28 3.46 3.27
CA TYR A 44 6.12 3.13 4.09
C TYR A 44 4.94 4.08 3.88
N LEU A 45 5.22 5.38 3.74
CA LEU A 45 4.20 6.38 3.42
C LEU A 45 3.52 6.08 2.09
N VAL A 46 4.31 5.88 1.02
CA VAL A 46 3.77 5.54 -0.31
C VAL A 46 2.97 4.24 -0.26
N LYS A 47 3.46 3.21 0.45
CA LYS A 47 2.72 1.95 0.63
C LYS A 47 1.36 2.16 1.29
N ASN A 48 1.28 3.01 2.32
CA ASN A 48 0.02 3.33 2.99
C ASN A 48 -0.95 4.10 2.07
N GLU A 49 -0.45 5.06 1.29
CA GLU A 49 -1.27 5.80 0.32
C GLU A 49 -1.86 4.85 -0.74
N LEU A 50 -1.04 3.93 -1.27
CA LEU A 50 -1.48 2.91 -2.22
C LEU A 50 -2.49 1.96 -1.58
N GLN A 51 -2.27 1.52 -0.33
CA GLN A 51 -3.19 0.63 0.37
C GLN A 51 -4.55 1.31 0.61
N ASN A 52 -4.56 2.56 1.09
CA ASN A 52 -5.79 3.32 1.28
C ASN A 52 -6.56 3.47 -0.04
N THR A 53 -5.86 3.67 -1.15
CA THR A 53 -6.48 3.75 -2.48
C THR A 53 -7.06 2.41 -2.91
N ALA A 54 -6.31 1.31 -2.72
CA ALA A 54 -6.79 -0.04 -3.05
C ALA A 54 -8.05 -0.40 -2.23
N ASP A 55 -8.04 -0.09 -0.93
CA ASP A 55 -9.17 -0.35 -0.02
C ASP A 55 -10.40 0.44 -0.46
N ALA A 56 -10.24 1.74 -0.71
CA ALA A 56 -11.34 2.60 -1.17
C ALA A 56 -11.90 2.15 -2.53
N ALA A 57 -11.02 1.80 -3.47
CA ALA A 57 -11.42 1.32 -4.79
C ALA A 57 -12.13 -0.03 -4.71
N ALA A 58 -11.64 -0.97 -3.89
CA ALA A 58 -12.28 -2.27 -3.68
C ALA A 58 -13.67 -2.12 -3.06
N LEU A 59 -13.83 -1.25 -2.06
CA LEU A 59 -15.14 -0.96 -1.45
C LEU A 59 -16.10 -0.31 -2.44
N ALA A 60 -15.62 0.63 -3.26
CA ALA A 60 -16.43 1.27 -4.30
C ALA A 60 -16.89 0.26 -5.34
N GLY A 61 -16.01 -0.64 -5.80
CA GLY A 61 -16.35 -1.74 -6.69
C GLY A 61 -17.35 -2.69 -6.06
N ALA A 62 -17.12 -3.14 -4.81
CA ALA A 62 -18.02 -4.04 -4.10
C ALA A 62 -19.42 -3.44 -3.90
N SER A 63 -19.53 -2.12 -3.69
CA SER A 63 -20.82 -1.42 -3.58
C SER A 63 -21.69 -1.60 -4.83
N ALA A 64 -21.08 -1.72 -6.02
CA ALA A 64 -21.81 -1.95 -7.26
C ALA A 64 -22.31 -3.40 -7.39
N LEU A 65 -21.69 -4.35 -6.70
CA LEU A 65 -22.18 -5.74 -6.67
C LEU A 65 -23.50 -5.89 -5.89
N ALA A 66 -23.85 -4.89 -5.06
CA ALA A 66 -25.16 -4.83 -4.39
C ALA A 66 -26.29 -4.39 -5.32
N LEU A 67 -25.99 -3.94 -6.54
CA LEU A 67 -27.02 -3.62 -7.53
C LEU A 67 -27.84 -4.86 -7.89
N PRO A 68 -29.13 -4.70 -8.26
CA PRO A 68 -29.98 -5.81 -8.65
C PRO A 68 -29.35 -6.66 -9.77
N LEU A 69 -29.54 -7.96 -9.73
CA LEU A 69 -29.08 -8.90 -10.78
C LEU A 69 -29.69 -8.61 -12.15
N THR A 70 -30.82 -7.89 -12.18
CA THR A 70 -31.45 -7.40 -13.42
C THR A 70 -30.63 -6.33 -14.14
N ASN A 71 -29.61 -5.75 -13.48
CA ASN A 71 -28.70 -4.82 -14.14
C ASN A 71 -27.62 -5.60 -14.91
N PRO A 72 -27.69 -5.64 -16.26
CA PRO A 72 -26.76 -6.44 -17.07
C PRO A 72 -25.32 -5.92 -17.01
N ASN A 73 -25.13 -4.66 -16.61
CA ASN A 73 -23.81 -4.01 -16.54
C ASN A 73 -23.27 -3.90 -15.10
N ARG A 74 -23.75 -4.70 -14.16
CA ARG A 74 -23.34 -4.67 -12.75
C ARG A 74 -21.82 -4.77 -12.57
N ILE A 75 -21.19 -5.70 -13.28
CA ILE A 75 -19.72 -5.90 -13.24
C ILE A 75 -18.99 -4.72 -13.86
N GLY A 76 -19.40 -4.22 -15.03
CA GLY A 76 -18.82 -3.03 -15.64
C GLY A 76 -18.93 -1.80 -14.73
N THR A 77 -20.10 -1.61 -14.08
CA THR A 77 -20.29 -0.55 -13.09
C THR A 77 -19.35 -0.70 -11.90
N ALA A 78 -19.07 -1.92 -11.45
CA ALA A 78 -18.13 -2.18 -10.37
C ALA A 78 -16.69 -1.79 -10.76
N VAL A 79 -16.28 -2.14 -11.97
CA VAL A 79 -14.98 -1.73 -12.52
C VAL A 79 -14.90 -0.20 -12.63
N ASP A 80 -15.93 0.45 -13.19
CA ASP A 80 -15.95 1.89 -13.37
C ASP A 80 -15.87 2.65 -12.04
N ARG A 81 -16.59 2.18 -11.01
CA ARG A 81 -16.51 2.78 -9.66
C ARG A 81 -15.13 2.61 -9.04
N ALA A 82 -14.56 1.41 -9.13
CA ALA A 82 -13.23 1.13 -8.57
C ALA A 82 -12.16 2.00 -9.24
N VAL A 83 -12.14 2.05 -10.57
CA VAL A 83 -11.18 2.84 -11.35
C VAL A 83 -11.38 4.34 -11.10
N ASN A 84 -12.61 4.81 -11.00
CA ASN A 84 -12.90 6.22 -10.74
C ASN A 84 -12.38 6.65 -9.36
N VAL A 85 -12.60 5.83 -8.32
CA VAL A 85 -12.06 6.09 -6.97
C VAL A 85 -10.54 6.03 -6.97
N MET A 86 -9.92 5.08 -7.69
CA MET A 86 -8.47 5.04 -7.86
C MET A 86 -7.93 6.35 -8.45
N ASN A 87 -8.58 6.89 -9.49
CA ASN A 87 -8.17 8.12 -10.16
C ASN A 87 -8.45 9.40 -9.34
N MET A 88 -9.38 9.36 -8.40
CA MET A 88 -9.62 10.46 -7.45
C MET A 88 -8.54 10.56 -6.38
N ASN A 89 -7.80 9.48 -6.14
CA ASN A 89 -6.73 9.44 -5.17
C ASN A 89 -5.38 9.75 -5.84
N LYS A 90 -4.47 10.26 -5.04
CA LYS A 90 -3.10 10.56 -5.45
C LYS A 90 -2.15 9.80 -4.55
N PHE A 91 -0.93 9.60 -5.01
CA PHE A 91 0.13 8.96 -4.24
C PHE A 91 1.43 9.76 -4.26
N ASN A 92 2.41 9.33 -3.49
CA ASN A 92 3.71 9.98 -3.34
C ASN A 92 3.56 11.45 -2.88
N LEU A 93 2.98 11.64 -1.68
CA LEU A 93 2.69 12.95 -1.08
C LEU A 93 1.76 13.81 -1.95
N ASN A 94 0.72 13.20 -2.52
CA ASN A 94 -0.23 13.86 -3.43
C ASN A 94 0.40 14.45 -4.71
N SER A 95 1.61 14.02 -5.07
CA SER A 95 2.34 14.58 -6.22
C SER A 95 2.05 13.88 -7.54
N LYS A 96 1.52 12.65 -7.53
CA LYS A 96 1.29 11.83 -8.72
C LYS A 96 -0.13 11.29 -8.77
N ASN A 97 -0.68 11.22 -9.99
CA ASN A 97 -1.99 10.64 -10.28
C ASN A 97 -1.81 9.25 -10.91
N TYR A 98 -2.78 8.36 -10.72
CA TYR A 98 -2.78 7.04 -11.36
C TYR A 98 -2.99 7.12 -12.88
N VAL A 99 -3.75 8.12 -13.36
CA VAL A 99 -3.96 8.37 -14.80
C VAL A 99 -2.65 8.60 -15.54
N ASP A 100 -1.67 9.22 -14.88
CA ASP A 100 -0.38 9.52 -15.49
C ASP A 100 0.54 8.28 -15.58
N THR A 101 0.18 7.19 -14.90
CA THR A 101 1.00 5.96 -14.84
C THR A 101 0.55 4.91 -15.85
N MET A 102 -0.72 4.87 -16.22
CA MET A 102 -1.26 3.87 -17.15
C MET A 102 -2.59 4.31 -17.76
N THR A 103 -2.92 3.69 -18.91
CA THR A 103 -4.18 3.95 -19.61
C THR A 103 -5.39 3.44 -18.82
N LEU A 104 -6.56 4.01 -19.09
CA LEU A 104 -7.82 3.59 -18.47
C LEU A 104 -8.10 2.09 -18.65
N GLU A 105 -7.85 1.55 -19.84
CA GLU A 105 -8.02 0.12 -20.11
C GLU A 105 -7.09 -0.75 -19.24
N ALA A 106 -5.84 -0.31 -19.06
CA ALA A 106 -4.91 -1.01 -18.18
C ALA A 106 -5.36 -0.95 -16.71
N GLN A 107 -5.92 0.19 -16.27
CA GLN A 107 -6.47 0.33 -14.91
C GLN A 107 -7.67 -0.62 -14.69
N ARG A 108 -8.54 -0.79 -15.69
CA ARG A 108 -9.66 -1.75 -15.63
C ARG A 108 -9.19 -3.19 -15.41
N GLN A 109 -8.00 -3.55 -15.93
CA GLN A 109 -7.41 -4.88 -15.75
C GLN A 109 -6.86 -5.13 -14.35
N LEU A 110 -6.79 -4.11 -13.49
CA LEU A 110 -6.39 -4.22 -12.08
C LEU A 110 -7.54 -4.61 -11.16
N VAL A 111 -8.78 -4.66 -11.69
CA VAL A 111 -9.99 -5.03 -10.96
C VAL A 111 -10.39 -6.46 -11.33
N GLU A 112 -10.43 -7.31 -10.34
CA GLU A 112 -10.77 -8.74 -10.48
C GLU A 112 -11.93 -9.12 -9.57
N PHE A 113 -12.67 -10.14 -9.95
CA PHE A 113 -13.87 -10.59 -9.28
C PHE A 113 -13.80 -12.07 -8.90
N ALA A 114 -14.43 -12.44 -7.79
CA ALA A 114 -14.60 -13.82 -7.38
C ALA A 114 -15.97 -14.05 -6.75
N THR A 115 -16.42 -15.29 -6.78
CA THR A 115 -17.66 -15.73 -6.12
C THR A 115 -17.43 -16.04 -4.64
N ASN A 116 -16.23 -16.49 -4.28
CA ASN A 116 -15.80 -16.80 -2.92
C ASN A 116 -14.51 -16.06 -2.60
N LEU A 117 -14.28 -15.75 -1.33
CA LEU A 117 -13.08 -15.01 -0.88
C LEU A 117 -11.77 -15.72 -1.26
N ASP A 118 -11.71 -17.02 -1.07
CA ASP A 118 -10.54 -17.86 -1.38
C ASP A 118 -10.58 -18.45 -2.80
N GLY A 119 -11.53 -17.98 -3.63
CA GLY A 119 -11.71 -18.43 -5.00
C GLY A 119 -10.72 -17.84 -5.98
N ALA A 120 -10.76 -18.32 -7.22
CA ALA A 120 -9.99 -17.73 -8.31
C ALA A 120 -10.58 -16.39 -8.70
N TYR A 121 -9.75 -15.34 -8.64
CA TYR A 121 -10.09 -13.99 -9.09
C TYR A 121 -9.90 -13.88 -10.60
N LYS A 122 -10.89 -13.32 -11.28
CA LYS A 122 -10.94 -13.18 -12.74
C LYS A 122 -11.27 -11.74 -13.13
N LYS A 123 -10.71 -11.30 -14.24
CA LYS A 123 -10.98 -9.99 -14.83
C LYS A 123 -12.35 -9.96 -15.49
N GLU A 124 -12.92 -8.76 -15.65
CA GLU A 124 -14.23 -8.56 -16.27
C GLU A 124 -14.46 -9.35 -17.56
N GLY A 125 -13.49 -9.29 -18.49
CA GLY A 125 -13.58 -9.94 -19.79
C GLY A 125 -13.49 -11.47 -19.79
N THR A 126 -13.05 -12.08 -18.67
CA THR A 126 -12.85 -13.53 -18.55
C THR A 126 -13.92 -14.22 -17.69
N LEU A 127 -14.86 -13.45 -17.14
CA LEU A 127 -15.96 -13.99 -16.35
C LEU A 127 -17.02 -14.65 -17.24
N SER A 128 -17.42 -15.87 -16.91
CA SER A 128 -18.62 -16.52 -17.48
C SER A 128 -19.90 -15.81 -16.98
N ALA A 129 -21.03 -16.05 -17.65
CA ALA A 129 -22.32 -15.48 -17.24
C ALA A 129 -22.66 -15.82 -15.77
N SER A 130 -22.49 -17.09 -15.40
CA SER A 130 -22.76 -17.55 -14.03
C SER A 130 -21.83 -16.87 -12.99
N GLU A 131 -20.56 -16.67 -13.32
CA GLU A 131 -19.61 -15.98 -12.44
C GLU A 131 -19.96 -14.48 -12.29
N ARG A 132 -20.43 -13.83 -13.35
CA ARG A 132 -20.92 -12.45 -13.31
C ARG A 132 -22.10 -12.29 -12.35
N ASP A 133 -23.06 -13.22 -12.42
CA ASP A 133 -24.26 -13.20 -11.58
C ASP A 133 -23.95 -13.52 -10.10
N ASN A 134 -22.97 -14.36 -9.86
CA ASN A 134 -22.58 -14.81 -8.52
C ASN A 134 -21.35 -14.07 -7.94
N ALA A 135 -20.81 -13.08 -8.63
CA ALA A 135 -19.69 -12.30 -8.12
C ALA A 135 -20.05 -11.56 -6.82
N ARG A 136 -19.26 -11.77 -5.77
CA ARG A 136 -19.45 -11.20 -4.43
C ARG A 136 -18.25 -10.46 -3.93
N PHE A 137 -17.09 -10.75 -4.48
CA PHE A 137 -15.80 -10.17 -4.05
C PHE A 137 -15.18 -9.42 -5.20
N VAL A 138 -14.60 -8.27 -4.87
CA VAL A 138 -13.81 -7.44 -5.77
C VAL A 138 -12.42 -7.31 -5.18
N LYS A 139 -11.41 -7.64 -5.96
CA LYS A 139 -10.01 -7.44 -5.63
C LYS A 139 -9.47 -6.35 -6.54
N VAL A 140 -8.83 -5.36 -5.95
CA VAL A 140 -8.18 -4.27 -6.66
C VAL A 140 -6.70 -4.29 -6.33
N THR A 141 -5.88 -4.29 -7.38
CA THR A 141 -4.42 -4.15 -7.27
C THR A 141 -4.05 -2.76 -7.77
N THR A 142 -3.24 -2.00 -7.04
CA THR A 142 -2.70 -0.74 -7.57
C THR A 142 -1.59 -1.02 -8.57
N PRO A 143 -1.29 -0.09 -9.49
CA PRO A 143 -0.11 -0.25 -10.33
C PRO A 143 1.17 -0.25 -9.51
N ASP A 144 2.19 -0.93 -10.03
CA ASP A 144 3.55 -0.85 -9.52
C ASP A 144 4.09 0.58 -9.64
N VAL A 145 4.40 1.18 -8.52
CA VAL A 145 4.92 2.55 -8.47
C VAL A 145 6.40 2.54 -8.12
N PRO A 146 7.26 3.05 -9.02
CA PRO A 146 8.68 3.20 -8.71
C PRO A 146 8.90 4.36 -7.74
N VAL A 147 9.45 4.08 -6.57
CA VAL A 147 9.84 5.05 -5.55
C VAL A 147 11.35 5.16 -5.52
N ASN A 148 11.85 6.38 -5.65
CA ASN A 148 13.28 6.66 -5.65
C ASN A 148 13.85 6.56 -4.23
N ILE A 149 15.01 5.93 -4.11
CA ILE A 149 15.83 5.85 -2.91
C ILE A 149 16.89 6.95 -3.00
N ILE A 150 17.15 7.65 -1.91
CA ILE A 150 18.07 8.81 -1.89
C ILE A 150 19.36 8.49 -1.12
N PHE A 151 19.23 7.98 0.09
CA PHE A 151 20.35 7.78 1.01
C PHE A 151 20.86 6.35 1.05
N SER A 152 19.97 5.38 0.90
CA SER A 152 20.26 3.95 1.09
C SER A 152 20.51 3.21 -0.23
N ILE A 153 20.92 3.91 -1.28
CA ILE A 153 21.20 3.33 -2.62
C ILE A 153 22.07 2.07 -2.55
N PRO A 154 23.17 2.03 -1.77
CA PRO A 154 24.02 0.86 -1.72
C PRO A 154 23.34 -0.41 -1.18
N ILE A 155 22.27 -0.26 -0.38
CA ILE A 155 21.56 -1.35 0.29
C ILE A 155 20.26 -1.67 -0.46
N LEU A 156 19.47 -0.65 -0.83
CA LEU A 156 18.14 -0.77 -1.39
C LEU A 156 18.07 -0.60 -2.92
N GLY A 157 19.17 -0.16 -3.56
CA GLY A 157 19.19 0.20 -4.98
C GLY A 157 18.58 1.57 -5.25
N LEU A 158 18.56 1.98 -6.51
CA LEU A 158 18.10 3.32 -6.92
C LEU A 158 16.58 3.51 -6.78
N GLN A 159 15.81 2.44 -6.97
CA GLN A 159 14.35 2.46 -6.95
C GLN A 159 13.81 1.18 -6.33
N ARG A 160 12.62 1.29 -5.72
CA ARG A 160 11.80 0.16 -5.29
C ARG A 160 10.40 0.31 -5.86
N ASN A 161 9.91 -0.76 -6.49
CA ASN A 161 8.53 -0.83 -6.92
C ASN A 161 7.65 -1.23 -5.74
N ILE A 162 6.55 -0.52 -5.58
CA ILE A 162 5.56 -0.74 -4.52
C ILE A 162 4.19 -0.78 -5.16
N ASP A 163 3.43 -1.80 -4.82
CA ASP A 163 2.02 -1.99 -5.13
C ASP A 163 1.22 -2.19 -3.85
N ALA A 164 -0.09 -2.21 -3.96
CA ALA A 164 -1.01 -2.57 -2.89
C ALA A 164 -2.18 -3.37 -3.45
N VAL A 165 -2.73 -4.26 -2.63
CA VAL A 165 -3.86 -5.10 -2.99
C VAL A 165 -4.90 -5.04 -1.89
N ALA A 166 -6.15 -4.87 -2.27
CA ALA A 166 -7.29 -4.92 -1.37
C ALA A 166 -8.41 -5.78 -1.94
N THR A 167 -9.15 -6.42 -1.05
CA THR A 167 -10.33 -7.20 -1.41
C THR A 167 -11.50 -6.74 -0.55
N ALA A 168 -12.61 -6.43 -1.20
CA ALA A 168 -13.88 -6.12 -0.53
C ALA A 168 -14.98 -7.04 -1.08
N GLY A 169 -15.99 -7.32 -0.27
CA GLY A 169 -17.06 -8.19 -0.69
C GLY A 169 -18.38 -7.91 0.01
N LEU A 170 -19.45 -8.47 -0.56
CA LEU A 170 -20.78 -8.47 0.04
C LEU A 170 -20.86 -9.61 1.06
N SER A 171 -21.08 -9.26 2.32
CA SER A 171 -21.49 -10.23 3.31
C SER A 171 -22.94 -10.66 3.03
N VAL A 172 -23.19 -11.96 3.10
CA VAL A 172 -24.58 -12.44 3.19
C VAL A 172 -25.09 -12.00 4.56
N ALA A 173 -26.11 -11.16 4.59
CA ALA A 173 -26.82 -10.92 5.83
C ALA A 173 -27.38 -12.25 6.33
N GLY A 174 -26.68 -12.86 7.29
CA GLY A 174 -27.26 -13.95 8.06
C GLY A 174 -28.45 -13.39 8.87
N ASN A 175 -29.41 -14.24 9.21
CA ASN A 175 -30.46 -13.87 10.14
C ASN A 175 -29.81 -13.47 11.48
N VAL A 176 -29.56 -12.18 11.66
CA VAL A 176 -29.13 -11.64 12.96
C VAL A 176 -30.38 -11.39 13.79
N ASN A 177 -30.62 -12.29 14.73
CA ASN A 177 -31.72 -12.14 15.70
C ASN A 177 -31.40 -11.12 16.82
N PHE A 178 -30.48 -10.18 16.57
CA PHE A 178 -30.16 -9.10 17.52
C PHE A 178 -29.77 -7.84 16.78
N CYS A 179 -30.03 -6.69 17.37
CA CYS A 179 -29.64 -5.37 16.85
C CYS A 179 -28.12 -5.22 16.92
N PRO A 180 -27.38 -5.12 15.79
CA PRO A 180 -25.92 -5.08 15.81
C PRO A 180 -25.33 -3.71 16.12
N ALA A 181 -26.14 -2.70 16.45
CA ALA A 181 -25.61 -1.35 16.61
C ALA A 181 -25.77 -0.83 18.05
N PRO A 182 -24.66 -0.69 18.80
CA PRO A 182 -24.71 -0.08 20.12
C PRO A 182 -24.93 1.46 20.09
N LEU A 183 -25.04 2.09 18.94
CA LEU A 183 -25.16 3.54 18.79
C LEU A 183 -26.35 4.01 17.94
N ALA A 184 -27.15 3.15 17.39
CA ALA A 184 -28.42 3.53 16.78
C ALA A 184 -29.52 3.34 17.84
N VAL A 185 -30.07 4.42 18.35
CA VAL A 185 -31.38 4.41 18.99
C VAL A 185 -32.39 4.17 17.88
N LEU A 186 -32.44 2.93 17.39
CA LEU A 186 -33.60 2.45 16.68
C LEU A 186 -34.46 1.86 17.78
N GLU A 187 -35.59 2.46 18.02
CA GLU A 187 -36.71 1.75 18.64
C GLU A 187 -36.87 0.45 17.86
N CYS A 188 -36.36 -0.66 18.43
CA CYS A 188 -36.82 -1.97 18.05
C CYS A 188 -38.28 -1.95 18.47
N GLY A 189 -39.20 -1.76 17.49
CA GLY A 189 -40.63 -1.71 17.76
C GLY A 189 -41.04 -2.84 18.65
N ALA A 190 -41.57 -2.47 19.77
CA ALA A 190 -42.36 -3.37 20.58
C ALA A 190 -43.67 -3.57 19.83
N ASP A 191 -43.90 -4.79 19.36
CA ASP A 191 -45.21 -5.40 19.13
C ASP A 191 -45.19 -6.81 19.75
#